data_879f11d9ac37c56cc918bade957e7441
#
_entry.id   879f11d9ac37c56cc918bade957e7441
#
_cell.length_a   1.000
_cell.length_b   1.000
_cell.length_c   1.000
_cell.angle_alpha   90.00
_cell.angle_beta   90.00
_cell.angle_gamma   90.00
#
_symmetry.space_group_name_H-M   'P 1'
#
loop_
_entity.id
_entity.type
_entity.pdbx_description
1 polymer ?
#
loop_
_entity_poly.entity_id
_entity_poly.type
_entity_poly.pdbx_seq_one_letter_code
_entity_poly.pdbx_strand_id
1 'polypeptide(L)'
;MAYRETARVRERKAAQRERLLAAAEQLVREGGFAGLTIQALAERAGVGVGTVYRYFRAKEVLAAEVFRLATEREVAAVRKALAGDAPVAVRLPRASRVFCLRALRAPRLAWALIAEPVDPAVDEARLIYRDTYSDVFAGLIDAGVVSGELPPQPARLVAAALVGAMAEALIGPLAADSGDHATIDAITDFCLRAVGATAADKTTWSRAPDGVA
;
A
#
# COMPACT_ATOMS: atom_id res chain seq x y z
N MET A 1 -28.13 -35.67 -7.03
CA MET A 1 -28.55 -34.63 -6.04
C MET A 1 -27.36 -33.74 -5.73
N ALA A 2 -27.44 -32.42 -6.06
CA ALA A 2 -26.41 -31.48 -5.70
C ALA A 2 -26.47 -31.23 -4.18
N TYR A 3 -25.42 -31.57 -3.46
CA TYR A 3 -25.29 -31.30 -2.03
C TYR A 3 -25.31 -29.77 -1.80
N ARG A 4 -26.40 -29.26 -1.26
CA ARG A 4 -26.57 -27.82 -0.97
C ARG A 4 -25.77 -27.53 0.30
N GLU A 5 -24.61 -26.90 0.13
CA GLU A 5 -23.74 -26.50 1.23
C GLU A 5 -24.50 -25.59 2.22
N THR A 6 -24.52 -25.95 3.51
CA THR A 6 -25.23 -25.17 4.54
C THR A 6 -24.52 -23.84 4.80
N ALA A 7 -25.25 -22.80 5.24
CA ALA A 7 -24.67 -21.50 5.61
C ALA A 7 -23.53 -21.66 6.60
N ARG A 8 -23.68 -22.48 7.62
CA ARG A 8 -22.65 -22.79 8.63
C ARG A 8 -21.37 -23.39 8.04
N VAL A 9 -21.47 -24.21 7.01
CA VAL A 9 -20.28 -24.80 6.33
C VAL A 9 -19.56 -23.73 5.53
N ARG A 10 -20.29 -22.83 4.85
CA ARG A 10 -19.71 -21.71 4.11
C ARG A 10 -18.99 -20.74 5.03
N GLU A 11 -19.60 -20.37 6.17
CA GLU A 11 -18.98 -19.51 7.18
C GLU A 11 -17.68 -20.11 7.73
N ARG A 12 -17.66 -21.40 8.08
CA ARG A 12 -16.45 -22.08 8.53
C ARG A 12 -15.35 -22.08 7.47
N LYS A 13 -15.70 -22.28 6.20
CA LYS A 13 -14.74 -22.22 5.09
C LYS A 13 -14.20 -20.81 4.90
N ALA A 14 -15.05 -19.78 4.95
CA ALA A 14 -14.63 -18.40 4.88
C ALA A 14 -13.68 -18.04 6.03
N ALA A 15 -14.06 -18.32 7.26
CA ALA A 15 -13.23 -18.07 8.44
C ALA A 15 -11.87 -18.80 8.37
N GLN A 16 -11.85 -20.05 7.88
CA GLN A 16 -10.59 -20.78 7.72
C GLN A 16 -9.71 -20.15 6.63
N ARG A 17 -10.31 -19.68 5.52
CA ARG A 17 -9.60 -18.98 4.45
C ARG A 17 -8.99 -17.68 4.95
N GLU A 18 -9.72 -16.89 5.72
CA GLU A 18 -9.23 -15.65 6.33
C GLU A 18 -8.06 -15.90 7.28
N ARG A 19 -8.14 -16.97 8.10
CA ARG A 19 -7.02 -17.37 8.97
C ARG A 19 -5.76 -17.73 8.18
N LEU A 20 -5.90 -18.44 7.07
CA LEU A 20 -4.77 -18.75 6.18
C LEU A 20 -4.17 -17.49 5.56
N LEU A 21 -4.99 -16.55 5.09
CA LEU A 21 -4.53 -15.27 4.54
C LEU A 21 -3.81 -14.42 5.59
N ALA A 22 -4.35 -14.36 6.81
CA ALA A 22 -3.70 -13.64 7.90
C ALA A 22 -2.34 -14.26 8.26
N ALA A 23 -2.24 -15.59 8.32
CA ALA A 23 -0.98 -16.30 8.55
C ALA A 23 0.02 -16.08 7.40
N ALA A 24 -0.45 -16.09 6.15
CA ALA A 24 0.37 -15.82 4.98
C ALA A 24 0.91 -14.37 4.98
N GLU A 25 0.09 -13.39 5.33
CA GLU A 25 0.54 -12.00 5.46
C GLU A 25 1.62 -11.84 6.54
N GLN A 26 1.51 -12.54 7.66
CA GLN A 26 2.56 -12.51 8.68
C GLN A 26 3.89 -13.08 8.16
N LEU A 27 3.85 -14.16 7.37
CA LEU A 27 5.06 -14.70 6.71
C LEU A 27 5.69 -13.66 5.77
N VAL A 28 4.88 -12.92 4.99
CA VAL A 28 5.38 -11.86 4.12
C VAL A 28 5.95 -10.68 4.94
N ARG A 29 5.34 -10.33 6.06
CA ARG A 29 5.87 -9.29 6.97
C ARG A 29 7.24 -9.64 7.55
N GLU A 30 7.49 -10.92 7.80
CA GLU A 30 8.73 -11.42 8.41
C GLU A 30 9.81 -11.69 7.37
N GLY A 31 9.46 -12.32 6.24
CA GLY A 31 10.41 -12.86 5.27
C GLY A 31 10.21 -12.43 3.82
N GLY A 32 9.31 -11.49 3.54
CA GLY A 32 8.92 -11.15 2.16
C GLY A 32 8.12 -12.28 1.51
N PHE A 33 7.86 -12.16 0.22
CA PHE A 33 7.22 -13.23 -0.57
C PHE A 33 8.12 -14.46 -0.73
N ALA A 34 9.43 -14.28 -0.63
CA ALA A 34 10.38 -15.41 -0.60
C ALA A 34 10.12 -16.32 0.61
N GLY A 35 9.76 -15.74 1.77
CA GLY A 35 9.40 -16.47 2.99
C GLY A 35 8.02 -17.15 2.94
N LEU A 36 7.16 -16.77 2.02
CA LEU A 36 5.83 -17.36 1.85
C LEU A 36 5.93 -18.70 1.10
N THR A 37 6.07 -19.80 1.84
CA THR A 37 5.97 -21.15 1.30
C THR A 37 4.70 -21.84 1.79
N ILE A 38 4.17 -22.80 1.03
CA ILE A 38 3.00 -23.56 1.42
C ILE A 38 3.25 -24.33 2.73
N GLN A 39 4.47 -24.80 2.92
CA GLN A 39 4.87 -25.53 4.12
C GLN A 39 4.92 -24.62 5.35
N ALA A 40 5.58 -23.47 5.26
CA ALA A 40 5.61 -22.46 6.32
C ALA A 40 4.21 -21.97 6.70
N LEU A 41 3.34 -21.79 5.69
CA LEU A 41 1.94 -21.40 5.92
C LEU A 41 1.17 -22.51 6.65
N ALA A 42 1.31 -23.76 6.24
CA ALA A 42 0.64 -24.90 6.87
C ALA A 42 1.05 -25.04 8.34
N GLU A 43 2.35 -24.94 8.63
CA GLU A 43 2.91 -24.95 9.99
C GLU A 43 2.36 -23.80 10.83
N ARG A 44 2.43 -22.57 10.33
CA ARG A 44 1.95 -21.36 11.03
C ARG A 44 0.44 -21.40 11.31
N ALA A 45 -0.34 -21.90 10.38
CA ALA A 45 -1.80 -22.00 10.52
C ALA A 45 -2.26 -23.25 11.30
N GLY A 46 -1.35 -24.17 11.65
CA GLY A 46 -1.65 -25.41 12.35
C GLY A 46 -2.53 -26.36 11.52
N VAL A 47 -2.27 -26.43 10.20
CA VAL A 47 -3.04 -27.28 9.28
C VAL A 47 -2.12 -28.13 8.40
N GLY A 48 -2.65 -29.17 7.79
CA GLY A 48 -1.89 -29.94 6.78
C GLY A 48 -1.76 -29.17 5.46
N VAL A 49 -0.66 -29.38 4.72
CA VAL A 49 -0.39 -28.83 3.38
C VAL A 49 -1.56 -29.05 2.41
N GLY A 50 -2.20 -30.22 2.42
CA GLY A 50 -3.39 -30.51 1.62
C GLY A 50 -4.59 -29.60 1.96
N THR A 51 -4.66 -29.09 3.19
CA THR A 51 -5.68 -28.12 3.58
C THR A 51 -5.42 -26.78 2.92
N VAL A 52 -4.18 -26.32 2.83
CA VAL A 52 -3.82 -25.08 2.14
C VAL A 52 -4.21 -25.16 0.67
N TYR A 53 -3.85 -26.25 -0.03
CA TYR A 53 -4.19 -26.46 -1.44
C TYR A 53 -5.70 -26.53 -1.71
N ARG A 54 -6.50 -26.92 -0.74
CA ARG A 54 -7.96 -26.89 -0.88
C ARG A 54 -8.54 -25.48 -0.97
N TYR A 55 -7.84 -24.47 -0.41
CA TYR A 55 -8.23 -23.06 -0.46
C TYR A 55 -7.52 -22.27 -1.56
N PHE A 56 -6.26 -22.60 -1.82
CA PHE A 56 -5.42 -21.91 -2.79
C PHE A 56 -4.79 -22.93 -3.73
N ARG A 57 -5.18 -22.91 -5.00
CA ARG A 57 -4.78 -23.90 -6.00
C ARG A 57 -3.27 -23.89 -6.30
N ALA A 58 -2.61 -22.75 -6.08
CA ALA A 58 -1.18 -22.55 -6.30
C ALA A 58 -0.64 -21.48 -5.35
N LYS A 59 0.67 -21.49 -5.12
CA LYS A 59 1.38 -20.49 -4.28
C LYS A 59 1.22 -19.08 -4.88
N GLU A 60 1.27 -18.96 -6.17
CA GLU A 60 1.16 -17.70 -6.92
C GLU A 60 -0.19 -17.02 -6.69
N VAL A 61 -1.28 -17.80 -6.70
CA VAL A 61 -2.63 -17.32 -6.40
C VAL A 61 -2.73 -16.80 -4.96
N LEU A 62 -2.14 -17.53 -4.02
CA LEU A 62 -2.06 -17.09 -2.62
C LEU A 62 -1.25 -15.80 -2.50
N ALA A 63 -0.07 -15.74 -3.12
CA ALA A 63 0.82 -14.57 -3.08
C ALA A 63 0.15 -13.33 -3.65
N ALA A 64 -0.48 -13.43 -4.81
CA ALA A 64 -1.23 -12.33 -5.43
C ALA A 64 -2.39 -11.85 -4.53
N GLU A 65 -3.07 -12.75 -3.86
CA GLU A 65 -4.15 -12.37 -2.95
C GLU A 65 -3.65 -11.70 -1.66
N VAL A 66 -2.55 -12.19 -1.08
CA VAL A 66 -1.89 -11.51 0.05
C VAL A 66 -1.42 -10.13 -0.35
N PHE A 67 -0.79 -10.00 -1.54
CA PHE A 67 -0.39 -8.71 -2.10
C PHE A 67 -1.59 -7.76 -2.20
N ARG A 68 -2.68 -8.20 -2.82
CA ARG A 68 -3.90 -7.41 -2.98
C ARG A 68 -4.43 -6.90 -1.64
N LEU A 69 -4.63 -7.79 -0.66
CA LEU A 69 -5.18 -7.44 0.65
C LEU A 69 -4.28 -6.48 1.43
N ALA A 70 -2.96 -6.69 1.40
CA ALA A 70 -2.02 -5.79 2.04
C ALA A 70 -2.05 -4.40 1.38
N THR A 71 -2.01 -4.33 0.06
CA THR A 71 -1.99 -3.06 -0.67
C THR A 71 -3.32 -2.31 -0.56
N GLU A 72 -4.47 -2.98 -0.54
CA GLU A 72 -5.77 -2.35 -0.31
C GLU A 72 -5.81 -1.57 1.01
N ARG A 73 -5.21 -2.10 2.08
CA ARG A 73 -5.11 -1.39 3.37
C ARG A 73 -4.23 -0.16 3.28
N GLU A 74 -3.12 -0.25 2.55
CA GLU A 74 -2.21 0.88 2.36
C GLU A 74 -2.88 1.98 1.51
N VAL A 75 -3.54 1.63 0.42
CA VAL A 75 -4.33 2.56 -0.41
C VAL A 75 -5.46 3.21 0.41
N ALA A 76 -6.17 2.44 1.22
CA ALA A 76 -7.24 2.96 2.07
C ALA A 76 -6.72 3.98 3.10
N ALA A 77 -5.54 3.75 3.68
CA ALA A 77 -4.91 4.68 4.61
C ALA A 77 -4.53 6.00 3.93
N VAL A 78 -3.94 5.94 2.74
CA VAL A 78 -3.61 7.14 1.95
C VAL A 78 -4.87 7.88 1.51
N ARG A 79 -5.91 7.17 1.03
CA ARG A 79 -7.20 7.76 0.67
C ARG A 79 -7.85 8.48 1.86
N LYS A 80 -7.82 7.88 3.05
CA LYS A 80 -8.29 8.52 4.29
C LYS A 80 -7.50 9.79 4.61
N ALA A 81 -6.18 9.77 4.41
CA ALA A 81 -5.33 10.94 4.62
C ALA A 81 -5.60 12.08 3.63
N LEU A 82 -6.05 11.76 2.41
CA LEU A 82 -6.45 12.75 1.40
C LEU A 82 -7.88 13.26 1.58
N ALA A 83 -8.70 12.65 2.43
CA ALA A 83 -10.09 13.04 2.61
C ALA A 83 -10.25 14.39 3.33
N GLY A 84 -11.41 15.04 3.07
CA GLY A 84 -11.80 16.32 3.65
C GLY A 84 -11.53 17.50 2.71
N ASP A 85 -11.87 18.72 3.21
CA ASP A 85 -11.91 19.95 2.42
C ASP A 85 -10.70 20.86 2.67
N ALA A 86 -9.69 20.37 3.40
CA ALA A 86 -8.48 21.14 3.62
C ALA A 86 -7.74 21.39 2.29
N PRO A 87 -6.96 22.49 2.15
CA PRO A 87 -6.19 22.80 0.97
C PRO A 87 -5.27 21.64 0.53
N VAL A 88 -4.95 21.59 -0.78
CA VAL A 88 -4.02 20.58 -1.32
C VAL A 88 -2.69 20.61 -0.57
N ALA A 89 -2.19 21.79 -0.23
CA ALA A 89 -0.96 22.00 0.54
C ALA A 89 -0.96 21.36 1.94
N VAL A 90 -2.12 20.96 2.46
CA VAL A 90 -2.29 20.22 3.73
C VAL A 90 -2.53 18.74 3.48
N ARG A 91 -3.40 18.40 2.53
CA ARG A 91 -3.80 17.00 2.26
C ARG A 91 -2.68 16.20 1.60
N LEU A 92 -1.94 16.78 0.65
CA LEU A 92 -0.86 16.08 -0.04
C LEU A 92 0.29 15.71 0.92
N PRO A 93 0.86 16.62 1.75
CA PRO A 93 1.86 16.24 2.74
C PRO A 93 1.38 15.17 3.71
N ARG A 94 0.15 15.29 4.22
CA ARG A 94 -0.43 14.30 5.13
C ARG A 94 -0.47 12.91 4.51
N ALA A 95 -0.89 12.79 3.25
CA ALA A 95 -0.97 11.52 2.55
C ALA A 95 0.42 10.95 2.22
N SER A 96 1.36 11.79 1.78
CA SER A 96 2.74 11.39 1.52
C SER A 96 3.43 10.89 2.80
N ARG A 97 3.23 11.59 3.93
CA ARG A 97 3.74 11.15 5.24
C ARG A 97 3.12 9.83 5.68
N VAL A 98 1.80 9.64 5.53
CA VAL A 98 1.13 8.37 5.84
C VAL A 98 1.72 7.23 5.01
N PHE A 99 1.92 7.43 3.71
CA PHE A 99 2.56 6.44 2.84
C PHE A 99 3.96 6.06 3.36
N CYS A 100 4.83 7.04 3.58
CA CYS A 100 6.20 6.82 4.03
C CYS A 100 6.27 6.20 5.44
N LEU A 101 5.51 6.73 6.41
CA LEU A 101 5.49 6.23 7.79
C LEU A 101 5.05 4.77 7.86
N ARG A 102 4.01 4.41 7.10
CA ARG A 102 3.53 3.02 7.07
C ARG A 102 4.57 2.09 6.45
N ALA A 103 5.25 2.53 5.39
CA ALA A 103 6.33 1.77 4.79
C ALA A 103 7.48 1.54 5.78
N LEU A 104 7.94 2.59 6.48
CA LEU A 104 9.05 2.50 7.43
C LEU A 104 8.68 1.74 8.72
N ARG A 105 7.40 1.70 9.11
CA ARG A 105 6.94 0.88 10.25
C ARG A 105 6.90 -0.63 9.96
N ALA A 106 6.86 -1.02 8.70
CA ALA A 106 6.86 -2.42 8.28
C ALA A 106 7.79 -2.59 7.06
N PRO A 107 9.11 -2.38 7.25
CA PRO A 107 10.06 -2.23 6.13
C PRO A 107 10.12 -3.46 5.25
N ARG A 108 10.08 -4.65 5.83
CA ARG A 108 10.10 -5.90 5.06
C ARG A 108 8.84 -6.08 4.20
N LEU A 109 7.65 -5.77 4.75
CA LEU A 109 6.41 -5.79 3.99
C LEU A 109 6.42 -4.72 2.89
N ALA A 110 6.85 -3.49 3.22
CA ALA A 110 6.93 -2.41 2.23
C ALA A 110 7.88 -2.76 1.08
N TRP A 111 9.05 -3.31 1.38
CA TRP A 111 9.97 -3.83 0.37
C TRP A 111 9.30 -4.89 -0.50
N ALA A 112 8.59 -5.86 0.11
CA ALA A 112 7.89 -6.90 -0.61
C ALA A 112 6.83 -6.34 -1.58
N LEU A 113 6.07 -5.32 -1.14
CA LEU A 113 5.05 -4.70 -1.97
C LEU A 113 5.61 -3.79 -3.08
N ILE A 114 6.74 -3.10 -2.81
CA ILE A 114 7.29 -2.09 -3.72
C ILE A 114 8.27 -2.70 -4.74
N ALA A 115 9.21 -3.53 -4.29
CA ALA A 115 10.42 -3.82 -5.05
C ALA A 115 10.87 -5.28 -5.09
N GLU A 116 10.36 -6.18 -4.21
CA GLU A 116 10.82 -7.57 -4.19
C GLU A 116 10.56 -8.24 -5.54
N PRO A 117 11.57 -8.88 -6.17
CA PRO A 117 11.35 -9.72 -7.34
C PRO A 117 10.46 -10.91 -6.99
N VAL A 118 9.37 -11.09 -7.71
CA VAL A 118 8.35 -12.09 -7.40
C VAL A 118 7.82 -12.75 -8.67
N ASP A 119 6.83 -13.62 -8.48
CA ASP A 119 6.09 -14.26 -9.57
C ASP A 119 5.33 -13.24 -10.45
N PRO A 120 5.19 -13.47 -11.77
CA PRO A 120 4.45 -12.59 -12.68
C PRO A 120 3.05 -12.19 -12.20
N ALA A 121 2.34 -13.08 -11.48
CA ALA A 121 1.01 -12.77 -10.97
C ALA A 121 1.03 -11.66 -9.90
N VAL A 122 2.09 -11.57 -9.11
CA VAL A 122 2.28 -10.48 -8.13
C VAL A 122 2.72 -9.21 -8.84
N ASP A 123 3.56 -9.31 -9.87
CA ASP A 123 3.98 -8.14 -10.66
C ASP A 123 2.80 -7.50 -11.40
N GLU A 124 1.89 -8.31 -11.96
CA GLU A 124 0.65 -7.82 -12.57
C GLU A 124 -0.21 -7.09 -11.53
N ALA A 125 -0.40 -7.68 -10.35
CA ALA A 125 -1.12 -7.03 -9.25
C ALA A 125 -0.45 -5.71 -8.83
N ARG A 126 0.89 -5.65 -8.79
CA ARG A 126 1.65 -4.43 -8.47
C ARG A 126 1.39 -3.31 -9.45
N LEU A 127 1.31 -3.59 -10.76
CA LEU A 127 0.96 -2.60 -11.78
C LEU A 127 -0.45 -2.03 -11.58
N ILE A 128 -1.44 -2.89 -11.30
CA ILE A 128 -2.82 -2.48 -11.02
C ILE A 128 -2.87 -1.53 -9.81
N TYR A 129 -2.12 -1.82 -8.76
CA TYR A 129 -2.11 -0.99 -7.55
C TYR A 129 -1.33 0.32 -7.72
N ARG A 130 -0.29 0.36 -8.54
CA ARG A 130 0.36 1.63 -8.94
C ARG A 130 -0.64 2.56 -9.63
N ASP A 131 -1.47 2.02 -10.50
CA ASP A 131 -2.54 2.77 -11.16
C ASP A 131 -3.59 3.25 -10.15
N THR A 132 -4.01 2.38 -9.23
CA THR A 132 -4.94 2.72 -8.14
C THR A 132 -4.42 3.86 -7.25
N TYR A 133 -3.14 3.84 -6.87
CA TYR A 133 -2.51 4.94 -6.13
C TYR A 133 -2.49 6.22 -6.95
N SER A 134 -2.17 6.12 -8.24
CA SER A 134 -2.15 7.27 -9.15
C SER A 134 -3.53 7.91 -9.28
N ASP A 135 -4.61 7.12 -9.36
CA ASP A 135 -5.98 7.64 -9.39
C ASP A 135 -6.34 8.41 -8.11
N VAL A 136 -5.89 7.91 -6.95
CA VAL A 136 -6.16 8.58 -5.65
C VAL A 136 -5.49 9.95 -5.58
N PHE A 137 -4.23 10.08 -6.03
CA PHE A 137 -3.53 11.37 -6.05
C PHE A 137 -4.00 12.26 -7.20
N ALA A 138 -4.36 11.70 -8.36
CA ALA A 138 -4.86 12.46 -9.50
C ALA A 138 -6.14 13.23 -9.14
N GLY A 139 -7.06 12.61 -8.41
CA GLY A 139 -8.27 13.29 -7.94
C GLY A 139 -7.98 14.51 -7.06
N LEU A 140 -6.93 14.46 -6.21
CA LEU A 140 -6.50 15.62 -5.43
C LEU A 140 -5.91 16.72 -6.32
N ILE A 141 -5.05 16.35 -7.27
CA ILE A 141 -4.38 17.29 -8.16
C ILE A 141 -5.41 17.98 -9.08
N ASP A 142 -6.34 17.21 -9.66
CA ASP A 142 -7.43 17.76 -10.49
C ASP A 142 -8.27 18.77 -9.70
N ALA A 143 -8.67 18.42 -8.47
CA ALA A 143 -9.42 19.34 -7.62
C ALA A 143 -8.62 20.62 -7.30
N GLY A 144 -7.31 20.51 -7.06
CA GLY A 144 -6.44 21.65 -6.81
C GLY A 144 -6.25 22.54 -8.05
N VAL A 145 -6.20 21.96 -9.25
CA VAL A 145 -6.17 22.74 -10.50
C VAL A 145 -7.49 23.46 -10.72
N VAL A 146 -8.61 22.80 -10.50
CA VAL A 146 -9.95 23.41 -10.65
C VAL A 146 -10.18 24.54 -9.64
N SER A 147 -9.73 24.37 -8.40
CA SER A 147 -9.82 25.43 -7.37
C SER A 147 -8.82 26.57 -7.53
N GLY A 148 -7.82 26.41 -8.39
CA GLY A 148 -6.72 27.39 -8.57
C GLY A 148 -5.62 27.29 -7.51
N GLU A 149 -5.66 26.27 -6.64
CA GLU A 149 -4.60 25.99 -5.66
C GLU A 149 -3.31 25.47 -6.33
N LEU A 150 -3.44 24.83 -7.49
CA LEU A 150 -2.34 24.29 -8.26
C LEU A 150 -2.32 24.86 -9.69
N PRO A 151 -1.15 25.01 -10.31
CA PRO A 151 -1.06 25.39 -11.70
C PRO A 151 -1.67 24.31 -12.61
N PRO A 152 -2.16 24.69 -13.83
CA PRO A 152 -2.63 23.72 -14.81
C PRO A 152 -1.57 22.66 -15.11
N GLN A 153 -1.92 21.39 -14.98
CA GLN A 153 -1.02 20.25 -15.16
C GLN A 153 -1.79 18.96 -15.47
N PRO A 154 -1.16 17.96 -16.13
CA PRO A 154 -1.78 16.69 -16.42
C PRO A 154 -1.81 15.81 -15.14
N ALA A 155 -2.88 15.93 -14.36
CA ALA A 155 -3.00 15.36 -13.02
C ALA A 155 -2.66 13.86 -12.94
N ARG A 156 -3.15 13.04 -13.90
CA ARG A 156 -2.87 11.61 -13.91
C ARG A 156 -1.37 11.30 -14.11
N LEU A 157 -0.70 12.03 -15.01
CA LEU A 157 0.75 11.86 -15.23
C LEU A 157 1.56 12.29 -14.01
N VAL A 158 1.22 13.44 -13.43
CA VAL A 158 1.91 13.95 -12.23
C VAL A 158 1.69 13.03 -11.05
N ALA A 159 0.48 12.53 -10.85
CA ALA A 159 0.17 11.54 -9.80
C ALA A 159 0.98 10.25 -9.98
N ALA A 160 1.07 9.72 -11.19
CA ALA A 160 1.89 8.54 -11.47
C ALA A 160 3.38 8.78 -11.17
N ALA A 161 3.90 9.96 -11.55
CA ALA A 161 5.28 10.37 -11.24
C ALA A 161 5.50 10.48 -9.72
N LEU A 162 4.55 11.06 -8.96
CA LEU A 162 4.63 11.14 -7.49
C LEU A 162 4.68 9.76 -6.84
N VAL A 163 3.78 8.85 -7.25
CA VAL A 163 3.75 7.47 -6.72
C VAL A 163 5.05 6.75 -7.02
N GLY A 164 5.57 6.88 -8.24
CA GLY A 164 6.86 6.31 -8.63
C GLY A 164 8.01 6.89 -7.81
N ALA A 165 8.07 8.20 -7.67
CA ALA A 165 9.14 8.88 -6.93
C ALA A 165 9.13 8.53 -5.43
N MET A 166 7.95 8.48 -4.78
CA MET A 166 7.84 8.07 -3.38
C MET A 166 8.29 6.62 -3.18
N ALA A 167 7.85 5.72 -4.06
CA ALA A 167 8.22 4.31 -3.99
C ALA A 167 9.73 4.12 -4.19
N GLU A 168 10.32 4.74 -5.22
CA GLU A 168 11.75 4.64 -5.54
C GLU A 168 12.62 5.25 -4.42
N ALA A 169 12.23 6.42 -3.90
CA ALA A 169 12.96 7.06 -2.81
C ALA A 169 13.00 6.24 -1.51
N LEU A 170 12.07 5.31 -1.32
CA LEU A 170 12.03 4.43 -0.15
C LEU A 170 12.85 3.14 -0.32
N ILE A 171 13.25 2.76 -1.53
CA ILE A 171 13.95 1.48 -1.77
C ILE A 171 15.24 1.40 -0.95
N GLY A 172 16.10 2.42 -1.01
CA GLY A 172 17.34 2.47 -0.23
C GLY A 172 17.11 2.42 1.30
N PRO A 173 16.30 3.33 1.85
CA PRO A 173 15.94 3.33 3.27
C PRO A 173 15.33 2.01 3.78
N LEU A 174 14.44 1.38 3.01
CA LEU A 174 13.84 0.09 3.36
C LEU A 174 14.87 -1.05 3.35
N ALA A 175 15.78 -1.06 2.37
CA ALA A 175 16.82 -2.09 2.26
C ALA A 175 17.86 -1.98 3.38
N ALA A 176 18.17 -0.74 3.81
CA ALA A 176 19.17 -0.46 4.85
C ALA A 176 18.58 -0.39 6.27
N ASP A 177 17.25 -0.52 6.43
CA ASP A 177 16.52 -0.27 7.69
C ASP A 177 16.92 1.08 8.34
N SER A 178 17.09 2.11 7.49
CA SER A 178 17.67 3.40 7.87
C SER A 178 16.73 4.60 7.65
N GLY A 179 15.45 4.34 7.34
CA GLY A 179 14.47 5.40 7.12
C GLY A 179 14.15 6.17 8.40
N ASP A 180 14.31 7.48 8.36
CA ASP A 180 14.04 8.41 9.46
C ASP A 180 13.02 9.49 9.08
N HIS A 181 12.72 10.38 10.05
CA HIS A 181 11.83 11.51 9.81
C HIS A 181 12.37 12.50 8.76
N ALA A 182 13.69 12.67 8.66
CA ALA A 182 14.28 13.54 7.65
C ALA A 182 14.04 13.02 6.23
N THR A 183 14.10 11.70 6.04
CA THR A 183 13.73 11.04 4.78
C THR A 183 12.28 11.32 4.41
N ILE A 184 11.36 11.18 5.37
CA ILE A 184 9.93 11.45 5.17
C ILE A 184 9.69 12.90 4.78
N ASP A 185 10.33 13.84 5.49
CA ASP A 185 10.20 15.26 5.23
C ASP A 185 10.75 15.64 3.85
N ALA A 186 11.88 15.07 3.44
CA ALA A 186 12.46 15.29 2.12
C ALA A 186 11.56 14.80 0.99
N ILE A 187 10.97 13.59 1.13
CA ILE A 187 10.02 13.04 0.16
C ILE A 187 8.76 13.90 0.10
N THR A 188 8.23 14.31 1.25
CA THR A 188 7.03 15.14 1.35
C THR A 188 7.24 16.50 0.69
N ASP A 189 8.39 17.15 0.95
CA ASP A 189 8.80 18.40 0.33
C ASP A 189 8.95 18.28 -1.19
N PHE A 190 9.51 17.15 -1.65
CA PHE A 190 9.58 16.87 -3.09
C PHE A 190 8.18 16.79 -3.69
N CYS A 191 7.23 16.09 -3.06
CA CYS A 191 5.86 15.96 -3.56
C CYS A 191 5.17 17.33 -3.71
N LEU A 192 5.32 18.23 -2.73
CA LEU A 192 4.78 19.59 -2.81
C LEU A 192 5.36 20.38 -3.97
N ARG A 193 6.69 20.35 -4.14
CA ARG A 193 7.34 21.05 -5.25
C ARG A 193 6.92 20.49 -6.61
N ALA A 194 6.77 19.16 -6.71
CA ALA A 194 6.44 18.50 -7.96
C ALA A 194 5.05 18.88 -8.48
N VAL A 195 4.09 19.19 -7.61
CA VAL A 195 2.76 19.68 -8.01
C VAL A 195 2.70 21.19 -8.17
N GLY A 196 3.80 21.92 -7.96
CA GLY A 196 3.84 23.38 -8.06
C GLY A 196 3.25 24.11 -6.85
N ALA A 197 3.19 23.45 -5.68
CA ALA A 197 2.75 24.12 -4.46
C ALA A 197 3.74 25.23 -4.06
N THR A 198 3.23 26.40 -3.64
CA THR A 198 4.04 27.58 -3.30
C THR A 198 4.68 27.46 -1.91
N ALA A 199 5.71 28.26 -1.63
CA ALA A 199 6.40 28.28 -0.33
C ALA A 199 5.48 28.71 0.83
N ALA A 200 4.44 29.53 0.57
CA ALA A 200 3.43 29.91 1.56
C ALA A 200 2.65 28.71 2.08
N ASP A 201 2.40 27.73 1.22
CA ASP A 201 1.66 26.52 1.53
C ASP A 201 2.43 25.62 2.53
N LYS A 202 3.77 25.66 2.49
CA LYS A 202 4.63 24.88 3.38
C LYS A 202 4.49 25.24 4.86
N THR A 203 4.23 26.51 5.15
CA THR A 203 4.06 27.01 6.53
C THR A 203 2.79 26.48 7.18
N THR A 204 1.79 26.16 6.37
CA THR A 204 0.47 25.70 6.82
C THR A 204 0.51 24.23 7.24
N TRP A 205 1.22 23.36 6.53
CA TRP A 205 1.25 21.92 6.87
C TRP A 205 2.25 21.58 7.98
N SER A 206 3.34 22.34 8.11
CA SER A 206 4.37 22.15 9.16
C SER A 206 3.81 22.34 10.58
N ARG A 207 2.66 23.01 10.72
CA ARG A 207 1.97 23.25 11.99
C ARG A 207 0.80 22.31 12.26
N ALA A 208 0.45 21.42 11.32
CA ALA A 208 -0.62 20.46 11.55
C ALA A 208 -0.17 19.39 12.56
N PRO A 209 -0.92 19.13 13.64
CA PRO A 209 -0.56 18.09 14.59
C PRO A 209 -0.55 16.73 13.93
N ASP A 210 0.43 15.88 14.30
CA ASP A 210 0.60 14.49 13.84
C ASP A 210 -0.61 13.65 14.29
N GLY A 211 -1.73 13.84 13.62
CA GLY A 211 -2.96 13.07 13.82
C GLY A 211 -2.91 11.73 13.10
N VAL A 212 -1.91 10.90 13.42
CA VAL A 212 -1.83 9.50 12.94
C VAL A 212 -1.75 8.60 14.17
N ALA A 213 -2.93 8.27 14.71
CA ALA A 213 -3.11 7.10 15.55
C ALA A 213 -3.48 5.89 14.67
#